data_339471dc398eab2974641238ef60f685
#
_entry.id   339471dc398eab2974641238ef60f685
#
_cell.length_a   1.000
_cell.length_b   1.000
_cell.length_c   1.000
_cell.angle_alpha   90.00
_cell.angle_beta   90.00
_cell.angle_gamma   90.00
#
_symmetry.space_group_name_H-M   'P 1'
#
loop_
_entity.id
_entity.type
_entity.pdbx_description
1 polymer ?
#
loop_
_entity_poly.entity_id
_entity_poly.type
_entity_poly.pdbx_seq_one_letter_code
_entity_poly.pdbx_strand_id
1 'polypeptide(L)'
;MVAPFLESEQLGSQIRPSDTDVETGQPRMNAPTRYKYLCSYVAAQPTTTVKQPDTGASLPVCEAIEPMSGIHQATPAEIRQLAVTGWRAFHADPVMRWFFRDDDDYLANGQGVFRWVIGRGVALNSTWCTSDGVAFAKWTPPGRPEAEVEDEPRNDPAWRLSRFMAYGTFSEANTPSEPHWYLNMLATHPDWQRTGFGAALMGEVFAIADAEGLGCYLETETEENVAYYRRHGFEVRTEWDLMTDDENDRSQGPHQWGMWRQPR
;
A
#
# COMPACT_ATOMS: atom_id res chain seq x y z
N MET A 1 1.20 -13.74 57.71
CA MET A 1 0.26 -14.60 56.98
C MET A 1 0.45 -14.31 55.51
N VAL A 2 1.14 -15.19 54.80
CA VAL A 2 1.63 -15.03 53.44
C VAL A 2 0.57 -15.67 52.52
N ALA A 3 0.10 -14.92 51.52
CA ALA A 3 -0.75 -15.46 50.44
C ALA A 3 0.10 -15.97 49.29
N PRO A 4 -0.27 -17.10 48.64
CA PRO A 4 0.60 -17.70 47.63
C PRO A 4 0.43 -17.09 46.22
N PHE A 5 1.53 -17.09 45.51
CA PHE A 5 1.67 -16.88 44.07
C PHE A 5 0.75 -17.80 43.26
N LEU A 6 0.05 -17.25 42.28
CA LEU A 6 -0.61 -18.04 41.23
C LEU A 6 0.29 -18.05 39.99
N GLU A 7 0.61 -19.28 39.58
CA GLU A 7 1.38 -19.62 38.39
C GLU A 7 0.67 -19.17 37.11
N SER A 8 1.43 -18.61 36.19
CA SER A 8 1.02 -18.31 34.80
C SER A 8 0.95 -19.63 34.03
N GLU A 9 -0.24 -20.08 33.71
CA GLU A 9 -0.43 -21.15 32.73
C GLU A 9 -0.06 -20.70 31.32
N GLN A 10 0.93 -21.39 30.79
CA GLN A 10 1.31 -21.32 29.37
C GLN A 10 0.17 -21.92 28.52
N LEU A 11 -0.52 -21.11 27.75
CA LEU A 11 -1.37 -21.56 26.65
C LEU A 11 -0.49 -21.99 25.47
N GLY A 12 -0.04 -23.24 25.52
CA GLY A 12 0.52 -23.91 24.37
C GLY A 12 -0.57 -24.18 23.34
N SER A 13 -0.54 -23.49 22.19
CA SER A 13 -1.39 -23.79 21.06
C SER A 13 -1.04 -25.18 20.52
N GLN A 14 -1.91 -26.16 20.75
CA GLN A 14 -1.80 -27.49 20.16
C GLN A 14 -2.11 -27.39 18.65
N ILE A 15 -1.09 -27.51 17.81
CA ILE A 15 -1.22 -27.71 16.36
C ILE A 15 -1.80 -29.11 16.15
N ARG A 16 -2.93 -29.23 15.44
CA ARG A 16 -3.54 -30.52 15.10
C ARG A 16 -2.77 -31.19 13.95
N PRO A 17 -2.67 -32.51 13.90
CA PRO A 17 -1.94 -33.24 12.83
C PRO A 17 -2.44 -32.99 11.39
N SER A 18 -3.65 -32.42 11.23
CA SER A 18 -4.23 -32.05 9.92
C SER A 18 -3.65 -30.76 9.33
N ASP A 19 -2.89 -29.99 10.10
CA ASP A 19 -2.45 -28.64 9.76
C ASP A 19 -0.99 -28.60 9.26
N THR A 20 -0.38 -29.77 9.10
CA THR A 20 0.98 -29.91 8.58
C THR A 20 1.01 -30.59 7.21
N ASP A 21 1.93 -30.17 6.35
CA ASP A 21 2.23 -30.85 5.09
C ASP A 21 2.97 -32.15 5.37
N VAL A 22 2.50 -33.26 4.76
CA VAL A 22 3.00 -34.62 5.06
C VAL A 22 4.43 -34.85 4.49
N GLU A 23 4.86 -34.07 3.49
CA GLU A 23 6.20 -34.22 2.87
C GLU A 23 7.27 -33.35 3.53
N THR A 24 6.91 -32.18 4.07
CA THR A 24 7.88 -31.21 4.58
C THR A 24 7.81 -30.98 6.08
N GLY A 25 6.77 -31.45 6.78
CA GLY A 25 6.57 -31.25 8.23
C GLY A 25 6.26 -29.79 8.63
N GLN A 26 6.05 -28.88 7.67
CA GLN A 26 5.76 -27.49 7.93
C GLN A 26 4.24 -27.23 8.05
N PRO A 27 3.82 -26.22 8.85
CA PRO A 27 2.41 -25.86 8.97
C PRO A 27 1.82 -25.48 7.60
N ARG A 28 0.70 -26.08 7.22
CA ARG A 28 -0.08 -25.64 6.07
C ARG A 28 -0.68 -24.29 6.39
N MET A 29 -0.09 -23.22 5.86
CA MET A 29 -0.72 -21.91 5.91
C MET A 29 -1.81 -21.84 4.84
N ASN A 30 -3.05 -21.65 5.23
CA ASN A 30 -4.16 -21.40 4.31
C ASN A 30 -3.88 -20.12 3.50
N ALA A 31 -4.04 -20.21 2.19
CA ALA A 31 -3.77 -19.14 1.23
C ALA A 31 -4.41 -17.77 1.58
N PRO A 32 -5.59 -17.67 2.21
CA PRO A 32 -6.19 -16.39 2.58
C PRO A 32 -5.40 -15.59 3.63
N THR A 33 -4.58 -16.24 4.46
CA THR A 33 -3.81 -15.57 5.51
C THR A 33 -2.49 -14.97 4.99
N ARG A 34 -2.01 -15.39 3.82
CA ARG A 34 -0.68 -15.04 3.32
C ARG A 34 -0.53 -13.56 2.91
N TYR A 35 -1.60 -12.85 2.57
CA TYR A 35 -1.52 -11.52 1.96
C TYR A 35 -2.47 -10.49 2.57
N LYS A 36 -2.98 -10.73 3.77
CA LYS A 36 -3.95 -9.85 4.42
C LYS A 36 -3.48 -8.39 4.58
N TYR A 37 -2.18 -8.15 4.51
CA TYR A 37 -1.54 -6.93 4.99
C TYR A 37 -0.68 -6.18 3.97
N LEU A 38 -0.81 -6.46 2.68
CA LEU A 38 -0.03 -5.75 1.65
C LEU A 38 -0.72 -4.44 1.27
N CYS A 39 -0.72 -3.46 2.13
CA CYS A 39 -1.33 -2.20 1.77
C CYS A 39 -0.97 -1.05 2.68
N SER A 40 -0.08 -0.18 2.24
CA SER A 40 -0.15 1.26 2.50
C SER A 40 0.97 1.98 1.79
N TYR A 41 0.63 2.69 0.71
CA TYR A 41 1.74 3.15 -0.09
C TYR A 41 1.47 4.41 -0.93
N VAL A 42 2.45 5.32 -0.96
CA VAL A 42 2.51 6.47 -1.84
C VAL A 42 3.87 6.60 -2.52
N ALA A 43 3.86 6.81 -3.82
CA ALA A 43 5.06 6.95 -4.61
C ALA A 43 5.80 8.27 -4.32
N ALA A 44 7.02 8.17 -3.78
CA ALA A 44 7.95 9.29 -3.66
C ALA A 44 8.55 9.70 -5.00
N GLN A 45 8.96 10.96 -5.11
CA GLN A 45 9.57 11.55 -6.30
C GLN A 45 11.09 11.45 -6.25
N PRO A 46 11.78 10.98 -7.30
CA PRO A 46 13.21 11.24 -7.42
C PRO A 46 13.44 12.70 -7.88
N THR A 47 14.18 13.46 -7.10
CA THR A 47 14.72 14.76 -7.51
C THR A 47 15.92 14.54 -8.43
N THR A 48 15.68 14.33 -9.72
CA THR A 48 16.76 14.39 -10.71
C THR A 48 16.40 15.43 -11.76
N THR A 49 17.00 16.60 -11.65
CA THR A 49 16.98 17.63 -12.69
C THR A 49 17.84 17.15 -13.85
N VAL A 50 17.23 16.55 -14.85
CA VAL A 50 17.89 16.29 -16.13
C VAL A 50 17.91 17.62 -16.90
N LYS A 51 19.10 18.21 -17.06
CA LYS A 51 19.32 19.32 -17.99
C LYS A 51 19.00 18.85 -19.41
N GLN A 52 17.94 19.40 -20.01
CA GLN A 52 17.70 19.23 -21.44
C GLN A 52 18.81 19.93 -22.25
N PRO A 53 19.30 19.31 -23.34
CA PRO A 53 20.16 19.99 -24.28
C PRO A 53 19.33 20.99 -25.12
N ASP A 54 19.84 22.23 -25.26
CA ASP A 54 19.33 23.23 -26.17
C ASP A 54 19.38 22.75 -27.63
N THR A 55 18.26 22.27 -28.12
CA THR A 55 18.04 22.16 -29.57
C THR A 55 16.83 23.00 -29.94
N GLY A 56 17.11 24.13 -30.59
CA GLY A 56 16.12 25.09 -31.07
C GLY A 56 15.22 24.54 -32.19
N ALA A 57 14.33 23.62 -31.81
CA ALA A 57 13.20 23.21 -32.62
C ALA A 57 11.92 23.66 -31.90
N SER A 58 11.18 24.54 -32.53
CA SER A 58 9.85 24.97 -32.11
C SER A 58 8.95 23.75 -32.01
N LEU A 59 8.69 23.26 -30.76
CA LEU A 59 7.71 22.24 -30.51
C LEU A 59 6.30 22.78 -30.76
N PRO A 60 5.37 21.97 -31.27
CA PRO A 60 3.98 22.36 -31.41
C PRO A 60 3.42 22.80 -30.06
N VAL A 61 2.67 23.89 -30.06
CA VAL A 61 1.94 24.42 -28.92
C VAL A 61 1.15 23.26 -28.28
N CYS A 62 1.48 22.92 -27.05
CA CYS A 62 0.66 22.00 -26.27
C CYS A 62 -0.77 22.52 -26.26
N GLU A 63 -1.67 21.81 -26.89
CA GLU A 63 -3.11 22.01 -26.65
C GLU A 63 -3.32 22.01 -25.15
N ALA A 64 -4.08 23.00 -24.67
CA ALA A 64 -4.42 23.11 -23.27
C ALA A 64 -5.00 21.77 -22.80
N ILE A 65 -4.34 21.15 -21.81
CA ILE A 65 -4.83 19.94 -21.19
C ILE A 65 -6.22 20.27 -20.66
N GLU A 66 -7.25 19.66 -21.23
CA GLU A 66 -8.62 19.76 -20.74
C GLU A 66 -8.63 19.44 -19.24
N PRO A 67 -9.41 20.17 -18.42
CA PRO A 67 -9.43 19.96 -16.98
C PRO A 67 -9.87 18.51 -16.70
N MET A 68 -9.15 17.88 -15.78
CA MET A 68 -9.26 16.49 -15.31
C MET A 68 -10.65 15.88 -15.50
N SER A 69 -10.88 15.26 -16.63
CA SER A 69 -12.15 14.67 -16.97
C SER A 69 -12.31 13.35 -16.24
N GLY A 70 -13.22 13.36 -15.25
CA GLY A 70 -13.81 12.15 -14.74
C GLY A 70 -12.97 11.30 -13.81
N ILE A 71 -12.93 11.66 -12.49
CA ILE A 71 -12.63 10.68 -11.45
C ILE A 71 -13.88 9.80 -11.28
N HIS A 72 -13.68 8.49 -11.22
CA HIS A 72 -14.74 7.51 -11.01
C HIS A 72 -14.23 6.31 -10.20
N GLN A 73 -15.14 5.48 -9.72
CA GLN A 73 -14.79 4.20 -9.10
C GLN A 73 -14.32 3.21 -10.15
N ALA A 74 -13.13 2.66 -9.96
CA ALA A 74 -12.49 1.75 -10.89
C ALA A 74 -13.29 0.47 -11.09
N THR A 75 -13.32 -0.02 -12.33
CA THR A 75 -13.99 -1.25 -12.75
C THR A 75 -12.98 -2.41 -12.87
N PRO A 76 -13.44 -3.68 -12.89
CA PRO A 76 -12.57 -4.82 -13.13
C PRO A 76 -11.75 -4.75 -14.43
N ALA A 77 -12.27 -4.10 -15.48
CA ALA A 77 -11.58 -3.95 -16.75
C ALA A 77 -10.34 -3.05 -16.66
N GLU A 78 -10.30 -2.13 -15.69
CA GLU A 78 -9.22 -1.14 -15.52
C GLU A 78 -8.08 -1.64 -14.65
N ILE A 79 -8.26 -2.75 -13.91
CA ILE A 79 -7.26 -3.27 -12.96
C ILE A 79 -5.87 -3.42 -13.61
N ARG A 80 -5.80 -3.93 -14.83
CA ARG A 80 -4.51 -4.13 -15.51
C ARG A 80 -3.79 -2.82 -15.80
N GLN A 81 -4.52 -1.82 -16.28
CA GLN A 81 -3.94 -0.51 -16.58
C GLN A 81 -3.48 0.19 -15.30
N LEU A 82 -4.32 0.21 -14.28
CA LEU A 82 -4.00 0.80 -12.98
C LEU A 82 -2.82 0.10 -12.31
N ALA A 83 -2.69 -1.22 -12.47
CA ALA A 83 -1.54 -1.97 -11.98
C ALA A 83 -0.23 -1.55 -12.67
N VAL A 84 -0.25 -1.24 -13.97
CA VAL A 84 0.92 -0.68 -14.68
C VAL A 84 1.25 0.71 -14.15
N THR A 85 0.23 1.56 -13.94
CA THR A 85 0.41 2.89 -13.35
C THR A 85 1.05 2.81 -11.96
N GLY A 86 0.53 1.96 -11.07
CA GLY A 86 1.09 1.73 -9.75
C GLY A 86 2.52 1.19 -9.81
N TRP A 87 2.75 0.15 -10.60
CA TRP A 87 4.06 -0.45 -10.79
C TRP A 87 5.13 0.57 -11.24
N ARG A 88 4.80 1.47 -12.17
CA ARG A 88 5.71 2.54 -12.60
C ARG A 88 5.90 3.62 -11.52
N ALA A 89 4.81 4.01 -10.86
CA ALA A 89 4.84 5.04 -9.83
C ALA A 89 5.70 4.65 -8.62
N PHE A 90 5.67 3.36 -8.25
CA PHE A 90 6.34 2.82 -7.07
C PHE A 90 7.71 2.18 -7.33
N HIS A 91 8.29 2.38 -8.50
CA HIS A 91 9.57 1.76 -8.87
C HIS A 91 10.73 2.11 -7.91
N ALA A 92 10.82 3.38 -7.51
CA ALA A 92 11.89 3.87 -6.63
C ALA A 92 11.53 3.87 -5.14
N ASP A 93 10.44 3.29 -4.81
CA ASP A 93 9.81 3.35 -3.52
C ASP A 93 10.51 2.47 -2.47
N PRO A 94 10.79 2.96 -1.24
CA PRO A 94 11.60 2.27 -0.26
C PRO A 94 11.07 0.89 0.15
N VAL A 95 9.72 0.71 0.34
CA VAL A 95 9.16 -0.59 0.71
C VAL A 95 9.13 -1.52 -0.49
N MET A 96 8.84 -1.02 -1.70
CA MET A 96 8.94 -1.85 -2.90
C MET A 96 10.40 -2.29 -3.13
N ARG A 97 11.38 -1.42 -2.90
CA ARG A 97 12.81 -1.78 -2.95
C ARG A 97 13.22 -2.77 -1.86
N TRP A 98 12.54 -2.76 -0.73
CA TRP A 98 12.73 -3.77 0.30
C TRP A 98 12.05 -5.10 -0.05
N PHE A 99 10.87 -5.09 -0.68
CA PHE A 99 10.20 -6.30 -1.16
C PHE A 99 10.90 -6.95 -2.35
N PHE A 100 11.51 -6.15 -3.24
CA PHE A 100 12.18 -6.58 -4.46
C PHE A 100 13.63 -6.10 -4.44
N ARG A 101 14.58 -7.02 -4.37
CA ARG A 101 16.00 -6.70 -4.11
C ARG A 101 16.69 -5.93 -5.23
N ASP A 102 16.23 -6.10 -6.46
CA ASP A 102 16.80 -5.46 -7.65
C ASP A 102 15.72 -5.15 -8.70
N ASP A 103 16.13 -4.47 -9.76
CA ASP A 103 15.24 -4.06 -10.83
C ASP A 103 14.69 -5.22 -11.63
N ASP A 104 15.50 -6.23 -11.93
CA ASP A 104 15.06 -7.39 -12.70
C ASP A 104 13.95 -8.15 -11.98
N ASP A 105 14.10 -8.32 -10.68
CA ASP A 105 13.11 -8.93 -9.82
C ASP A 105 11.81 -8.08 -9.74
N TYR A 106 11.95 -6.75 -9.58
CA TYR A 106 10.80 -5.85 -9.58
C TYR A 106 10.07 -5.85 -10.93
N LEU A 107 10.80 -5.80 -12.05
CA LEU A 107 10.24 -5.82 -13.39
C LEU A 107 9.49 -7.13 -13.68
N ALA A 108 10.03 -8.26 -13.23
CA ALA A 108 9.43 -9.57 -13.45
C ALA A 108 8.20 -9.84 -12.57
N ASN A 109 8.22 -9.40 -11.31
CA ASN A 109 7.28 -9.87 -10.28
C ASN A 109 6.42 -8.76 -9.66
N GLY A 110 6.84 -7.49 -9.75
CA GLY A 110 6.18 -6.37 -9.04
C GLY A 110 4.74 -6.12 -9.47
N GLN A 111 4.42 -6.22 -10.76
CA GLN A 111 3.07 -5.94 -11.27
C GLN A 111 1.96 -6.77 -10.60
N GLY A 112 2.27 -8.02 -10.22
CA GLY A 112 1.31 -8.91 -9.57
C GLY A 112 0.81 -8.35 -8.24
N VAL A 113 1.68 -7.67 -7.47
CA VAL A 113 1.31 -7.00 -6.21
C VAL A 113 0.25 -5.94 -6.46
N PHE A 114 0.45 -5.08 -7.47
CA PHE A 114 -0.49 -4.01 -7.77
C PHE A 114 -1.82 -4.54 -8.29
N ARG A 115 -1.84 -5.57 -9.14
CA ARG A 115 -3.09 -6.19 -9.59
C ARG A 115 -3.90 -6.73 -8.42
N TRP A 116 -3.24 -7.39 -7.49
CA TRP A 116 -3.90 -7.95 -6.32
C TRP A 116 -4.46 -6.86 -5.39
N VAL A 117 -3.66 -5.82 -5.05
CA VAL A 117 -4.11 -4.72 -4.18
C VAL A 117 -5.28 -3.96 -4.80
N ILE A 118 -5.17 -3.60 -6.08
CA ILE A 118 -6.23 -2.85 -6.79
C ILE A 118 -7.48 -3.71 -6.93
N GLY A 119 -7.34 -5.00 -7.25
CA GLY A 119 -8.46 -5.94 -7.36
C GLY A 119 -9.31 -6.01 -6.09
N ARG A 120 -8.68 -6.01 -4.93
CA ARG A 120 -9.37 -5.97 -3.62
C ARG A 120 -10.14 -4.67 -3.44
N GLY A 121 -9.55 -3.53 -3.79
CA GLY A 121 -10.25 -2.24 -3.73
C GLY A 121 -11.41 -2.15 -4.70
N VAL A 122 -11.26 -2.67 -5.91
CA VAL A 122 -12.34 -2.72 -6.91
C VAL A 122 -13.50 -3.60 -6.41
N ALA A 123 -13.21 -4.75 -5.82
CA ALA A 123 -14.22 -5.62 -5.23
C ALA A 123 -15.02 -4.96 -4.08
N LEU A 124 -14.44 -3.98 -3.41
CA LEU A 124 -15.10 -3.18 -2.36
C LEU A 124 -15.71 -1.86 -2.88
N ASN A 125 -15.62 -1.56 -4.18
CA ASN A 125 -15.95 -0.26 -4.77
C ASN A 125 -15.21 0.89 -4.08
N SER A 126 -13.95 0.68 -3.72
CA SER A 126 -13.14 1.61 -2.93
C SER A 126 -11.81 2.00 -3.60
N THR A 127 -11.73 1.85 -4.91
CA THR A 127 -10.66 2.39 -5.75
C THR A 127 -11.22 3.46 -6.67
N TRP A 128 -10.70 4.67 -6.59
CA TRP A 128 -11.01 5.78 -7.49
C TRP A 128 -9.87 5.97 -8.48
N CYS A 129 -10.18 6.22 -9.73
CA CYS A 129 -9.17 6.45 -10.76
C CYS A 129 -9.58 7.55 -11.74
N THR A 130 -8.62 8.07 -12.46
CA THR A 130 -8.84 8.95 -13.61
C THR A 130 -9.28 8.15 -14.82
N SER A 131 -10.09 8.74 -15.72
CA SER A 131 -10.64 8.05 -16.90
C SER A 131 -9.58 7.52 -17.87
N ASP A 132 -8.38 8.09 -17.87
CA ASP A 132 -7.23 7.65 -18.64
C ASP A 132 -6.34 6.65 -17.86
N GLY A 133 -6.66 6.36 -16.59
CA GLY A 133 -5.94 5.43 -15.75
C GLY A 133 -4.53 5.86 -15.37
N VAL A 134 -4.18 7.16 -15.51
CA VAL A 134 -2.84 7.67 -15.14
C VAL A 134 -2.68 7.91 -13.65
N ALA A 135 -3.78 7.92 -12.88
CA ALA A 135 -3.73 8.03 -11.44
C ALA A 135 -4.88 7.27 -10.78
N PHE A 136 -4.64 6.78 -9.56
CA PHE A 136 -5.64 6.12 -8.75
C PHE A 136 -5.36 6.24 -7.25
N ALA A 137 -6.42 6.11 -6.44
CA ALA A 137 -6.37 5.96 -4.99
C ALA A 137 -7.16 4.72 -4.57
N LYS A 138 -6.52 3.76 -3.90
CA LYS A 138 -7.18 2.60 -3.30
C LYS A 138 -7.36 2.84 -1.81
N TRP A 139 -8.60 2.70 -1.37
CA TRP A 139 -8.98 2.83 0.03
C TRP A 139 -9.54 1.53 0.60
N THR A 140 -9.51 1.40 1.91
CA THR A 140 -10.28 0.40 2.65
C THR A 140 -11.33 1.15 3.47
N PRO A 141 -12.63 0.88 3.26
CA PRO A 141 -13.70 1.49 4.03
C PRO A 141 -13.71 1.02 5.48
N PRO A 142 -14.22 1.85 6.43
CA PRO A 142 -14.30 1.48 7.84
C PRO A 142 -15.19 0.24 8.06
N GLY A 143 -14.76 -0.64 8.97
CA GLY A 143 -15.53 -1.81 9.40
C GLY A 143 -15.74 -2.89 8.33
N ARG A 144 -15.15 -2.75 7.15
CA ARG A 144 -15.19 -3.80 6.12
C ARG A 144 -13.91 -4.61 6.14
N PRO A 145 -14.02 -5.96 6.22
CA PRO A 145 -12.86 -6.81 5.99
C PRO A 145 -12.38 -6.57 4.54
N GLU A 146 -11.09 -6.71 4.32
CA GLU A 146 -10.59 -6.69 2.96
C GLU A 146 -11.25 -7.78 2.11
N ALA A 147 -11.62 -7.45 0.87
CA ALA A 147 -12.24 -8.40 -0.03
C ALA A 147 -11.28 -9.55 -0.34
N GLU A 148 -11.78 -10.77 -0.28
CA GLU A 148 -11.08 -11.92 -0.83
C GLU A 148 -11.15 -11.82 -2.36
N VAL A 149 -10.00 -11.80 -3.03
CA VAL A 149 -9.87 -11.93 -4.48
C VAL A 149 -9.01 -13.14 -4.76
N GLU A 150 -9.27 -13.82 -5.87
CA GLU A 150 -8.40 -14.90 -6.32
C GLU A 150 -7.00 -14.34 -6.57
N ASP A 151 -6.02 -14.91 -5.88
CA ASP A 151 -4.62 -14.60 -6.11
C ASP A 151 -4.17 -15.26 -7.42
N GLU A 152 -3.53 -14.49 -8.30
CA GLU A 152 -2.73 -15.10 -9.34
C GLU A 152 -1.59 -15.91 -8.67
N PRO A 153 -1.35 -17.16 -9.11
CA PRO A 153 -0.27 -17.97 -8.55
C PRO A 153 1.05 -17.22 -8.60
N ARG A 154 1.65 -16.97 -7.44
CA ARG A 154 2.93 -16.28 -7.32
C ARG A 154 3.93 -17.22 -6.66
N ASN A 155 5.10 -17.28 -7.24
CA ASN A 155 6.21 -18.07 -6.70
C ASN A 155 7.20 -17.14 -5.98
N ASP A 156 6.73 -16.49 -4.91
CA ASP A 156 7.57 -15.62 -4.11
C ASP A 156 8.57 -16.43 -3.28
N PRO A 157 9.85 -16.07 -3.27
CA PRO A 157 10.84 -16.73 -2.43
C PRO A 157 10.54 -16.50 -0.95
N ALA A 158 10.99 -17.41 -0.08
CA ALA A 158 10.69 -17.38 1.35
C ALA A 158 11.07 -16.04 2.02
N TRP A 159 12.21 -15.46 1.67
CA TRP A 159 12.65 -14.16 2.19
C TRP A 159 11.69 -13.02 1.85
N ARG A 160 11.05 -13.04 0.65
CA ARG A 160 10.06 -12.02 0.29
C ARG A 160 8.77 -12.21 1.07
N LEU A 161 8.35 -13.46 1.24
CA LEU A 161 7.18 -13.79 2.07
C LEU A 161 7.37 -13.30 3.51
N SER A 162 8.57 -13.50 4.08
CA SER A 162 8.90 -12.98 5.43
C SER A 162 8.76 -11.46 5.50
N ARG A 163 9.21 -10.72 4.48
CA ARG A 163 9.08 -9.26 4.41
C ARG A 163 7.62 -8.83 4.29
N PHE A 164 6.83 -9.49 3.46
CA PHE A 164 5.40 -9.23 3.35
C PHE A 164 4.67 -9.47 4.67
N MET A 165 5.01 -10.55 5.37
CA MET A 165 4.43 -10.85 6.68
C MET A 165 4.84 -9.83 7.73
N ALA A 166 6.11 -9.45 7.77
CA ALA A 166 6.60 -8.43 8.69
C ALA A 166 5.91 -7.09 8.46
N TYR A 167 5.83 -6.64 7.20
CA TYR A 167 5.10 -5.42 6.84
C TYR A 167 3.66 -5.46 7.36
N GLY A 168 2.94 -6.55 7.10
CA GLY A 168 1.56 -6.70 7.56
C GLY A 168 1.42 -6.65 9.09
N THR A 169 2.34 -7.31 9.81
CA THR A 169 2.33 -7.32 11.28
C THR A 169 2.57 -5.92 11.86
N PHE A 170 3.55 -5.19 11.32
CA PHE A 170 3.83 -3.83 11.77
C PHE A 170 2.69 -2.86 11.43
N SER A 171 2.12 -2.97 10.23
CA SER A 171 0.98 -2.16 9.82
C SER A 171 -0.23 -2.41 10.74
N GLU A 172 -0.59 -3.68 11.01
CA GLU A 172 -1.69 -4.02 11.92
C GLU A 172 -1.47 -3.49 13.33
N ALA A 173 -0.24 -3.57 13.84
CA ALA A 173 0.10 -3.10 15.19
C ALA A 173 0.01 -1.56 15.34
N ASN A 174 0.17 -0.81 14.23
CA ASN A 174 0.18 0.64 14.22
C ASN A 174 -1.09 1.27 13.64
N THR A 175 -1.96 0.48 13.01
CA THR A 175 -3.26 0.93 12.50
C THR A 175 -4.17 1.33 13.67
N PRO A 176 -4.77 2.54 13.64
CA PRO A 176 -5.70 2.97 14.68
C PRO A 176 -6.92 2.04 14.83
N SER A 177 -7.36 1.82 16.07
CA SER A 177 -8.56 1.00 16.36
C SER A 177 -9.87 1.73 16.08
N GLU A 178 -9.84 3.07 15.99
CA GLU A 178 -11.02 3.88 15.67
C GLU A 178 -11.49 3.61 14.23
N PRO A 179 -12.79 3.55 13.95
CA PRO A 179 -13.30 3.45 12.59
C PRO A 179 -12.77 4.58 11.71
N HIS A 180 -12.20 4.23 10.55
CA HIS A 180 -11.59 5.20 9.64
C HIS A 180 -11.57 4.70 8.20
N TRP A 181 -11.40 5.62 7.26
CA TRP A 181 -11.03 5.32 5.89
C TRP A 181 -9.51 5.17 5.80
N TYR A 182 -9.04 4.04 5.28
CA TYR A 182 -7.61 3.76 5.17
C TYR A 182 -7.13 3.90 3.71
N LEU A 183 -6.31 4.92 3.44
CA LEU A 183 -5.66 5.09 2.14
C LEU A 183 -4.50 4.10 2.02
N ASN A 184 -4.75 3.00 1.36
CA ASN A 184 -3.74 1.96 1.19
C ASN A 184 -2.75 2.28 0.06
N MET A 185 -3.20 2.95 -1.02
CA MET A 185 -2.35 3.25 -2.16
C MET A 185 -2.84 4.51 -2.88
N LEU A 186 -1.90 5.42 -3.14
CA LEU A 186 -2.11 6.59 -3.98
C LEU A 186 -1.01 6.63 -5.04
N ALA A 187 -1.38 6.49 -6.30
CA ALA A 187 -0.44 6.41 -7.40
C ALA A 187 -0.77 7.42 -8.50
N THR A 188 0.26 8.03 -9.05
CA THR A 188 0.19 8.82 -10.28
C THR A 188 1.37 8.42 -11.16
N HIS A 189 1.10 8.10 -12.43
CA HIS A 189 2.13 7.77 -13.41
C HIS A 189 3.24 8.84 -13.39
N PRO A 190 4.53 8.48 -13.45
CA PRO A 190 5.63 9.43 -13.33
C PRO A 190 5.52 10.68 -14.20
N ASP A 191 5.08 10.54 -15.44
CA ASP A 191 4.92 11.65 -16.39
C ASP A 191 3.80 12.64 -16.04
N TRP A 192 2.89 12.23 -15.11
CA TRP A 192 1.72 13.02 -14.71
C TRP A 192 1.73 13.42 -13.23
N GLN A 193 2.83 13.18 -12.55
CA GLN A 193 2.97 13.58 -11.15
C GLN A 193 3.01 15.13 -11.02
N ARG A 194 2.63 15.63 -9.83
CA ARG A 194 2.54 17.09 -9.53
C ARG A 194 1.52 17.87 -10.36
N THR A 195 0.58 17.20 -11.00
CA THR A 195 -0.51 17.82 -11.75
C THR A 195 -1.82 17.97 -10.94
N GLY A 196 -1.82 17.53 -9.65
CA GLY A 196 -2.98 17.65 -8.78
C GLY A 196 -3.86 16.40 -8.68
N PHE A 197 -3.63 15.36 -9.49
CA PHE A 197 -4.43 14.13 -9.46
C PHE A 197 -4.53 13.48 -8.09
N GLY A 198 -3.42 13.38 -7.35
CA GLY A 198 -3.43 12.79 -6.01
C GLY A 198 -4.36 13.53 -5.03
N ALA A 199 -4.33 14.87 -5.07
CA ALA A 199 -5.21 15.70 -4.22
C ALA A 199 -6.68 15.52 -4.60
N ALA A 200 -6.99 15.49 -5.90
CA ALA A 200 -8.35 15.31 -6.39
C ALA A 200 -8.91 13.92 -6.02
N LEU A 201 -8.13 12.86 -6.22
CA LEU A 201 -8.50 11.48 -5.85
C LEU A 201 -8.74 11.30 -4.34
N MET A 202 -7.91 11.94 -3.50
CA MET A 202 -8.15 11.95 -2.04
C MET A 202 -9.42 12.73 -1.70
N GLY A 203 -9.71 13.80 -2.43
CA GLY A 203 -10.88 14.66 -2.23
C GLY A 203 -12.21 13.89 -2.31
N GLU A 204 -12.31 12.89 -3.21
CA GLU A 204 -13.49 12.02 -3.33
C GLU A 204 -13.84 11.32 -2.01
N VAL A 205 -12.82 10.77 -1.35
CA VAL A 205 -13.03 10.03 -0.09
C VAL A 205 -13.07 10.98 1.11
N PHE A 206 -12.36 12.11 1.09
CA PHE A 206 -12.47 13.10 2.15
C PHE A 206 -13.90 13.62 2.30
N ALA A 207 -14.61 13.87 1.18
CA ALA A 207 -16.00 14.29 1.22
C ALA A 207 -16.92 13.24 1.87
N ILE A 208 -16.67 11.96 1.62
CA ILE A 208 -17.41 10.85 2.23
C ILE A 208 -17.09 10.77 3.72
N ALA A 209 -15.81 10.73 4.06
CA ALA A 209 -15.34 10.60 5.44
C ALA A 209 -15.82 11.77 6.32
N ASP A 210 -15.77 13.00 5.81
CA ASP A 210 -16.24 14.20 6.51
C ASP A 210 -17.76 14.13 6.76
N ALA A 211 -18.54 13.69 5.77
CA ALA A 211 -20.00 13.50 5.92
C ALA A 211 -20.35 12.38 6.92
N GLU A 212 -19.51 11.37 7.05
CA GLU A 212 -19.66 10.26 8.00
C GLU A 212 -19.10 10.59 9.39
N GLY A 213 -18.37 11.71 9.55
CA GLY A 213 -17.68 12.08 10.79
C GLY A 213 -16.51 11.16 11.10
N LEU A 214 -15.88 10.54 10.09
CA LEU A 214 -14.80 9.56 10.23
C LEU A 214 -13.46 10.15 9.82
N GLY A 215 -12.40 9.74 10.53
CA GLY A 215 -11.03 10.08 10.17
C GLY A 215 -10.55 9.32 8.94
N CYS A 216 -9.43 9.81 8.37
CA CYS A 216 -8.68 9.06 7.36
C CYS A 216 -7.30 8.71 7.91
N TYR A 217 -6.84 7.50 7.63
CA TYR A 217 -5.52 7.00 8.01
C TYR A 217 -4.71 6.62 6.77
N LEU A 218 -3.40 6.76 6.84
CA LEU A 218 -2.44 6.26 5.86
C LEU A 218 -1.10 5.96 6.52
N GLU A 219 -0.29 5.20 5.83
CA GLU A 219 1.13 4.99 6.15
C GLU A 219 1.98 5.51 5.01
N THR A 220 3.19 5.96 5.31
CA THR A 220 4.15 6.43 4.32
C THR A 220 5.58 6.31 4.84
N GLU A 221 6.57 6.38 3.94
CA GLU A 221 7.95 5.98 4.20
C GLU A 221 8.99 7.03 3.78
N THR A 222 8.54 8.22 3.39
CA THR A 222 9.44 9.33 3.03
C THR A 222 9.00 10.64 3.67
N GLU A 223 9.97 11.46 4.07
CA GLU A 223 9.69 12.81 4.59
C GLU A 223 8.96 13.70 3.58
N GLU A 224 9.23 13.51 2.27
CA GLU A 224 8.54 14.24 1.20
C GLU A 224 7.04 13.93 1.19
N ASN A 225 6.68 12.67 1.37
CA ASN A 225 5.30 12.24 1.46
C ASN A 225 4.65 12.74 2.76
N VAL A 226 5.34 12.68 3.88
CA VAL A 226 4.88 13.28 5.15
C VAL A 226 4.54 14.77 4.94
N ALA A 227 5.44 15.52 4.29
CA ALA A 227 5.21 16.93 3.98
C ALA A 227 4.03 17.13 3.00
N TYR A 228 3.87 16.23 2.03
CA TYR A 228 2.73 16.24 1.11
C TYR A 228 1.41 16.02 1.85
N TYR A 229 1.30 14.99 2.67
CA TYR A 229 0.08 14.67 3.39
C TYR A 229 -0.28 15.69 4.47
N ARG A 230 0.71 16.33 5.12
CA ARG A 230 0.46 17.45 6.02
C ARG A 230 -0.31 18.59 5.35
N ARG A 231 -0.03 18.89 4.07
CA ARG A 231 -0.80 19.91 3.32
C ARG A 231 -2.25 19.51 3.08
N HIS A 232 -2.56 18.22 3.17
CA HIS A 232 -3.92 17.67 3.05
C HIS A 232 -4.59 17.41 4.41
N GLY A 233 -3.99 17.88 5.51
CA GLY A 233 -4.56 17.84 6.84
C GLY A 233 -4.25 16.57 7.64
N PHE A 234 -3.31 15.74 7.16
CA PHE A 234 -2.81 14.63 7.95
C PHE A 234 -1.74 15.07 8.95
N GLU A 235 -1.72 14.42 10.10
CA GLU A 235 -0.69 14.57 11.12
C GLU A 235 -0.09 13.21 11.46
N VAL A 236 1.20 13.16 11.76
CA VAL A 236 1.87 11.93 12.18
C VAL A 236 1.35 11.52 13.55
N ARG A 237 0.90 10.28 13.70
CA ARG A 237 0.46 9.69 14.97
C ARG A 237 1.44 8.68 15.52
N THR A 238 2.05 7.85 14.64
CA THR A 238 2.96 6.77 15.00
C THR A 238 4.11 6.71 14.02
N GLU A 239 5.23 6.17 14.48
CA GLU A 239 6.44 5.96 13.66
C GLU A 239 7.07 4.62 14.05
N TRP A 240 7.60 3.88 13.08
CA TRP A 240 8.28 2.61 13.32
C TRP A 240 9.24 2.25 12.19
N ASP A 241 10.17 1.35 12.46
CA ASP A 241 11.05 0.77 11.45
C ASP A 241 10.56 -0.63 11.08
N LEU A 242 10.56 -0.94 9.79
CA LEU A 242 10.29 -2.30 9.33
C LEU A 242 11.53 -3.19 9.56
N MET A 243 11.29 -4.41 10.01
CA MET A 243 12.33 -5.42 10.17
C MET A 243 11.74 -6.82 10.03
N THR A 244 12.55 -7.79 9.68
CA THR A 244 12.15 -9.21 9.68
C THR A 244 12.78 -9.94 10.87
N ASP A 245 12.05 -10.90 11.42
CA ASP A 245 12.55 -11.86 12.41
C ASP A 245 13.15 -13.10 11.76
N ASP A 246 13.20 -13.17 10.43
CA ASP A 246 13.75 -14.29 9.68
C ASP A 246 15.26 -14.39 9.87
N GLU A 247 15.74 -15.51 10.41
CA GLU A 247 17.16 -15.76 10.63
C GLU A 247 17.99 -15.69 9.33
N ASN A 248 17.37 -15.91 8.19
CA ASN A 248 17.98 -15.88 6.87
C ASN A 248 17.88 -14.51 6.18
N ASP A 249 17.06 -13.58 6.72
CA ASP A 249 16.88 -12.25 6.15
C ASP A 249 16.71 -11.21 7.27
N ARG A 250 17.83 -10.82 7.89
CA ARG A 250 17.86 -9.78 8.93
C ARG A 250 17.97 -8.36 8.35
N SER A 251 17.37 -8.14 7.19
CA SER A 251 17.40 -6.81 6.57
C SER A 251 16.47 -5.85 7.30
N GLN A 252 17.02 -4.69 7.66
CA GLN A 252 16.21 -3.56 8.07
C GLN A 252 15.47 -3.01 6.86
N GLY A 253 14.16 -2.84 6.99
CA GLY A 253 13.33 -2.15 6.02
C GLY A 253 13.29 -0.64 6.25
N PRO A 254 12.51 0.10 5.48
CA PRO A 254 12.38 1.54 5.63
C PRO A 254 11.63 1.94 6.90
N HIS A 255 11.89 3.17 7.34
CA HIS A 255 11.09 3.85 8.35
C HIS A 255 9.69 4.14 7.82
N GLN A 256 8.68 4.08 8.71
CA GLN A 256 7.28 4.30 8.40
C GLN A 256 6.69 5.38 9.30
N TRP A 257 5.78 6.16 8.75
CA TRP A 257 4.94 7.13 9.47
C TRP A 257 3.48 6.76 9.29
N GLY A 258 2.78 6.46 10.40
CA GLY A 258 1.33 6.38 10.44
C GLY A 258 0.73 7.77 10.61
N MET A 259 -0.11 8.20 9.67
CA MET A 259 -0.66 9.56 9.66
C MET A 259 -2.18 9.54 9.70
N TRP A 260 -2.74 10.54 10.37
CA TRP A 260 -4.18 10.67 10.58
C TRP A 260 -4.70 12.05 10.18
N ARG A 261 -5.83 12.07 9.46
CA ARG A 261 -6.62 13.26 9.17
C ARG A 261 -7.94 13.21 9.93
N GLN A 262 -8.22 14.25 10.71
CA GLN A 262 -9.54 14.41 11.36
C GLN A 262 -10.62 14.75 10.33
N PRO A 263 -11.89 14.31 10.54
CA PRO A 263 -13.01 14.77 9.73
C PRO A 263 -13.19 16.29 9.91
N ARG A 264 -13.77 16.96 8.92
CA ARG A 264 -13.98 18.43 8.91
C ARG A 264 -15.46 18.77 8.74
#